data_924e006c504179f4c8b8cdad6a9d6d84
#
_entry.id   924e006c504179f4c8b8cdad6a9d6d84
#
_cell.length_a   1.000
_cell.length_b   1.000
_cell.length_c   1.000
_cell.angle_alpha   90.00
_cell.angle_beta   90.00
_cell.angle_gamma   90.00
#
_symmetry.space_group_name_H-M   'P 1'
#
loop_
_entity.id
_entity.type
_entity.pdbx_description
1 polymer ?
#
loop_
_entity_poly.entity_id
_entity_poly.type
_entity_poly.pdbx_seq_one_letter_code
_entity_poly.pdbx_strand_id
1 'polypeptide(L)'
;VNPLLSNFTLLQVLPALDAGGVEQTTLDVAEAVVKAGGRALVASGGGRLEGALTARGGEHFALPLNSKDPLKLWANAGGLAALIRREGVNLVHVRSRAPAFSAIAAARRTGAPVVTTYHGIYAASSPWKRWYNGVMT
;
A
#
# COMPACT_ATOMS: atom_id res chain seq x y z
N VAL A 1 -5.12 16.68 22.35
CA VAL A 1 -5.67 15.96 21.20
C VAL A 1 -5.62 14.48 21.47
N ASN A 2 -6.74 13.83 21.28
CA ASN A 2 -6.86 12.39 21.50
C ASN A 2 -6.73 11.68 20.15
N PRO A 3 -5.58 11.07 19.83
CA PRO A 3 -5.40 10.47 18.52
C PRO A 3 -6.29 9.24 18.35
N LEU A 4 -7.05 9.21 17.24
CA LEU A 4 -7.96 8.13 16.94
C LEU A 4 -7.23 6.85 16.51
N LEU A 5 -6.05 6.99 15.89
CA LEU A 5 -5.31 5.87 15.33
C LEU A 5 -3.99 5.62 16.05
N SER A 6 -3.96 5.88 17.35
CA SER A 6 -2.80 5.60 18.18
C SER A 6 -2.42 4.12 18.06
N ASN A 7 -1.16 3.84 17.79
CA ASN A 7 -0.64 2.48 17.57
C ASN A 7 -1.11 1.82 16.27
N PHE A 8 -1.69 2.60 15.34
CA PHE A 8 -2.07 2.08 14.03
C PHE A 8 -1.02 2.43 13.00
N THR A 9 -0.55 1.44 12.25
CA THR A 9 0.42 1.61 11.18
C THR A 9 -0.16 1.06 9.88
N LEU A 10 -0.35 1.95 8.92
CA LEU A 10 -0.84 1.61 7.59
C LEU A 10 0.33 1.53 6.62
N LEU A 11 0.37 0.47 5.82
CA LEU A 11 1.29 0.37 4.70
C LEU A 11 0.50 0.41 3.40
N GLN A 12 0.75 1.42 2.59
CA GLN A 12 0.20 1.51 1.25
C GLN A 12 1.25 1.05 0.25
N VAL A 13 0.85 0.23 -0.70
CA VAL A 13 1.76 -0.39 -1.68
C VAL A 13 1.29 -0.01 -3.07
N LEU A 14 2.19 0.57 -3.87
CA LEU A 14 1.90 0.96 -5.24
C LEU A 14 3.20 0.92 -6.08
N PRO A 15 3.09 0.87 -7.43
CA PRO A 15 4.30 0.69 -8.26
C PRO A 15 5.27 1.87 -8.19
N ALA A 16 4.76 3.08 -8.21
CA ALA A 16 5.58 4.29 -8.24
C ALA A 16 4.86 5.43 -7.54
N LEU A 17 5.60 6.44 -7.15
CA LEU A 17 5.06 7.62 -6.47
C LEU A 17 5.38 8.87 -7.28
N ASP A 18 4.89 8.87 -8.52
CA ASP A 18 5.02 10.01 -9.44
C ASP A 18 3.72 10.83 -9.44
N ALA A 19 3.38 11.46 -10.56
CA ALA A 19 2.13 12.21 -10.67
C ALA A 19 0.97 11.29 -11.05
N GLY A 20 -0.22 11.63 -10.57
CA GLY A 20 -1.41 10.87 -10.93
C GLY A 20 -2.44 10.83 -9.80
N GLY A 21 -3.63 10.35 -10.11
CA GLY A 21 -4.73 10.30 -9.14
C GLY A 21 -4.49 9.30 -8.03
N VAL A 22 -3.94 8.12 -8.34
CA VAL A 22 -3.65 7.08 -7.35
C VAL A 22 -2.57 7.59 -6.39
N GLU A 23 -1.54 8.21 -6.92
CA GLU A 23 -0.46 8.74 -6.11
C GLU A 23 -0.94 9.88 -5.22
N GLN A 24 -1.77 10.77 -5.75
CA GLN A 24 -2.31 11.86 -4.95
C GLN A 24 -3.20 11.35 -3.83
N THR A 25 -4.03 10.34 -4.12
CA THR A 25 -4.88 9.71 -3.10
C THR A 25 -4.01 9.06 -2.02
N THR A 26 -2.89 8.46 -2.41
CA THR A 26 -1.94 7.86 -1.47
C THR A 26 -1.41 8.91 -0.48
N LEU A 27 -1.05 10.08 -0.99
CA LEU A 27 -0.58 11.18 -0.14
C LEU A 27 -1.68 11.66 0.80
N ASP A 28 -2.90 11.80 0.29
CA ASP A 28 -4.03 12.28 1.09
C ASP A 28 -4.36 11.32 2.22
N VAL A 29 -4.35 10.01 1.95
CA VAL A 29 -4.60 8.99 2.97
C VAL A 29 -3.48 8.99 4.00
N ALA A 30 -2.23 9.09 3.55
CA ALA A 30 -1.09 9.14 4.47
C ALA A 30 -1.22 10.30 5.43
N GLU A 31 -1.54 11.49 4.91
CA GLU A 31 -1.71 12.67 5.75
C GLU A 31 -2.85 12.49 6.76
N ALA A 32 -3.96 11.93 6.32
CA ALA A 32 -5.10 11.69 7.20
C ALA A 32 -4.74 10.73 8.34
N VAL A 33 -4.01 9.67 8.04
CA VAL A 33 -3.57 8.70 9.04
C VAL A 33 -2.64 9.36 10.06
N VAL A 34 -1.69 10.16 9.58
CA VAL A 34 -0.75 10.85 10.46
C VAL A 34 -1.48 11.85 11.35
N LYS A 35 -2.41 12.61 10.80
CA LYS A 35 -3.19 13.57 11.57
C LYS A 35 -4.06 12.91 12.63
N ALA A 36 -4.47 11.67 12.38
CA ALA A 36 -5.26 10.91 13.36
C ALA A 36 -4.40 10.20 14.40
N GLY A 37 -3.09 10.36 14.35
CA GLY A 37 -2.17 9.80 15.34
C GLY A 37 -1.49 8.50 14.93
N GLY A 38 -1.76 7.99 13.73
CA GLY A 38 -1.15 6.76 13.23
C GLY A 38 0.13 7.01 12.46
N ARG A 39 0.73 5.92 12.00
CA ARG A 39 1.89 5.96 11.10
C ARG A 39 1.46 5.58 9.70
N ALA A 40 1.94 6.32 8.72
CA ALA A 40 1.63 6.05 7.32
C ALA A 40 2.92 5.70 6.58
N LEU A 41 3.03 4.45 6.15
CA LEU A 41 4.17 3.95 5.38
C LEU A 41 3.72 3.76 3.94
N VAL A 42 4.61 4.02 3.00
CA VAL A 42 4.37 3.80 1.57
C VAL A 42 5.55 3.04 0.99
N ALA A 43 5.27 1.89 0.38
CA ALA A 43 6.28 1.12 -0.35
C ALA A 43 6.02 1.30 -1.85
N SER A 44 7.02 1.74 -2.59
CA SER A 44 6.90 1.96 -4.04
C SER A 44 8.28 1.94 -4.69
N GLY A 45 8.30 1.96 -6.02
CA GLY A 45 9.54 2.12 -6.77
C GLY A 45 10.13 3.52 -6.73
N GLY A 46 9.46 4.44 -6.03
CA GLY A 46 9.93 5.81 -5.89
C GLY A 46 9.33 6.75 -6.91
N GLY A 47 9.65 8.04 -6.81
CA GLY A 47 9.19 9.04 -7.75
C GLY A 47 9.22 10.44 -7.17
N ARG A 48 8.70 11.39 -7.95
CA ARG A 48 8.77 12.81 -7.60
C ARG A 48 7.99 13.19 -6.34
N LEU A 49 7.01 12.38 -5.97
CA LEU A 49 6.14 12.71 -4.84
C LEU A 49 6.66 12.17 -3.50
N GLU A 50 7.86 11.57 -3.47
CA GLU A 50 8.45 11.10 -2.22
C GLU A 50 8.62 12.24 -1.22
N GLY A 51 9.11 13.39 -1.68
CA GLY A 51 9.27 14.56 -0.83
C GLY A 51 7.95 15.09 -0.29
N ALA A 52 6.91 15.08 -1.12
CA ALA A 52 5.60 15.51 -0.70
C ALA A 52 5.01 14.57 0.36
N LEU A 53 5.26 13.28 0.23
CA LEU A 53 4.83 12.29 1.22
C LEU A 53 5.51 12.56 2.56
N THR A 54 6.82 12.75 2.55
CA THR A 54 7.59 13.04 3.75
C THR A 54 7.13 14.34 4.41
N ALA A 55 6.85 15.37 3.60
CA ALA A 55 6.36 16.64 4.10
C ALA A 55 5.01 16.52 4.81
N ARG A 56 4.21 15.53 4.45
CA ARG A 56 2.91 15.27 5.08
C ARG A 56 3.02 14.29 6.26
N GLY A 57 4.22 13.87 6.62
CA GLY A 57 4.46 12.99 7.75
C GLY A 57 4.52 11.51 7.44
N GLY A 58 4.44 11.14 6.17
CA GLY A 58 4.55 9.74 5.76
C GLY A 58 6.00 9.29 5.66
N GLU A 59 6.20 7.98 5.55
CA GLU A 59 7.53 7.37 5.42
C GLU A 59 7.55 6.51 4.16
N HIS A 60 8.58 6.68 3.34
CA HIS A 60 8.72 5.95 2.08
C HIS A 60 9.76 4.84 2.20
N PHE A 61 9.42 3.67 1.66
CA PHE A 61 10.32 2.52 1.60
C PHE A 61 10.42 2.09 0.14
N ALA A 62 11.62 2.12 -0.41
CA ALA A 62 11.85 1.82 -1.82
C ALA A 62 11.95 0.31 -2.05
N LEU A 63 11.12 -0.20 -2.94
CA LEU A 63 11.14 -1.57 -3.42
C LEU A 63 10.79 -1.54 -4.91
N PRO A 64 11.37 -2.44 -5.73
CA PRO A 64 11.09 -2.42 -7.18
C PRO A 64 9.69 -2.96 -7.51
N LEU A 65 8.67 -2.32 -6.98
CA LEU A 65 7.28 -2.76 -7.09
C LEU A 65 6.67 -2.47 -8.46
N ASN A 66 7.36 -1.72 -9.29
CA ASN A 66 6.97 -1.46 -10.67
C ASN A 66 7.48 -2.52 -11.64
N SER A 67 8.23 -3.51 -11.16
CA SER A 67 8.78 -4.58 -11.99
C SER A 67 7.78 -5.71 -12.17
N LYS A 68 7.80 -6.33 -13.36
CA LYS A 68 7.01 -7.54 -13.65
C LYS A 68 7.88 -8.78 -13.68
N ASP A 69 9.17 -8.64 -13.39
CA ASP A 69 10.11 -9.76 -13.34
C ASP A 69 9.72 -10.71 -12.21
N PRO A 70 9.46 -12.01 -12.49
CA PRO A 70 9.06 -12.97 -11.45
C PRO A 70 10.02 -13.06 -10.27
N LEU A 71 11.33 -12.94 -10.53
CA LEU A 71 12.31 -12.99 -9.45
C LEU A 71 12.20 -11.77 -8.55
N LYS A 72 11.93 -10.59 -9.12
CA LYS A 72 11.72 -9.39 -8.34
C LYS A 72 10.39 -9.43 -7.58
N LEU A 73 9.35 -10.00 -8.18
CA LEU A 73 8.08 -10.18 -7.49
C LEU A 73 8.25 -11.06 -6.26
N TRP A 74 9.01 -12.13 -6.40
CA TRP A 74 9.32 -13.03 -5.28
C TRP A 74 10.12 -12.30 -4.19
N ALA A 75 11.15 -11.57 -4.59
CA ALA A 75 11.98 -10.80 -3.65
C ALA A 75 11.15 -9.71 -2.95
N ASN A 76 10.25 -9.07 -3.68
CA ASN A 76 9.37 -8.05 -3.11
C ASN A 76 8.46 -8.62 -2.03
N ALA A 77 7.95 -9.85 -2.22
CA ALA A 77 7.13 -10.49 -1.21
C ALA A 77 7.91 -10.65 0.10
N GLY A 78 9.16 -11.08 0.01
CA GLY A 78 10.03 -11.19 1.18
C GLY A 78 10.34 -9.84 1.82
N GLY A 79 10.63 -8.84 0.98
CA GLY A 79 10.92 -7.49 1.44
C GLY A 79 9.73 -6.84 2.14
N LEU A 80 8.53 -7.01 1.57
CA LEU A 80 7.32 -6.48 2.18
C LEU A 80 7.00 -7.21 3.49
N ALA A 81 7.19 -8.53 3.53
CA ALA A 81 6.96 -9.28 4.77
C ALA A 81 7.90 -8.80 5.88
N ALA A 82 9.17 -8.59 5.57
CA ALA A 82 10.13 -8.08 6.53
C ALA A 82 9.73 -6.68 7.02
N LEU A 83 9.28 -5.82 6.10
CA LEU A 83 8.83 -4.49 6.45
C LEU A 83 7.61 -4.53 7.38
N ILE A 84 6.63 -5.36 7.04
CA ILE A 84 5.43 -5.51 7.86
C ILE A 84 5.78 -5.93 9.29
N ARG A 85 6.67 -6.91 9.43
CA ARG A 85 7.07 -7.40 10.75
C ARG A 85 7.88 -6.37 11.52
N ARG A 86 8.84 -5.75 10.86
CA ARG A 86 9.73 -4.79 11.50
C ARG A 86 8.99 -3.54 11.98
N GLU A 87 8.08 -3.03 11.15
CA GLU A 87 7.38 -1.79 11.45
C GLU A 87 6.05 -2.00 12.18
N GLY A 88 5.64 -3.24 12.41
CA GLY A 88 4.40 -3.51 13.11
C GLY A 88 3.16 -3.09 12.34
N VAL A 89 3.15 -3.34 11.03
CA VAL A 89 2.04 -2.90 10.18
C VAL A 89 0.74 -3.60 10.56
N ASN A 90 -0.32 -2.82 10.74
CA ASN A 90 -1.65 -3.31 11.11
C ASN A 90 -2.56 -3.55 9.91
N LEU A 91 -2.32 -2.84 8.80
CA LEU A 91 -3.14 -2.97 7.60
C LEU A 91 -2.28 -2.67 6.37
N VAL A 92 -2.41 -3.52 5.36
CA VAL A 92 -1.73 -3.34 4.07
C VAL A 92 -2.78 -2.95 3.04
N HIS A 93 -2.56 -1.83 2.36
CA HIS A 93 -3.47 -1.35 1.31
C HIS A 93 -2.73 -1.33 -0.02
N VAL A 94 -3.11 -2.24 -0.92
CA VAL A 94 -2.53 -2.34 -2.25
C VAL A 94 -3.36 -1.52 -3.23
N ARG A 95 -2.72 -0.59 -3.93
CA ARG A 95 -3.43 0.36 -4.79
C ARG A 95 -3.30 0.07 -6.27
N SER A 96 -2.65 -1.03 -6.64
CA SER A 96 -2.43 -1.36 -8.04
C SER A 96 -2.26 -2.85 -8.22
N ARG A 97 -2.50 -3.35 -9.42
CA ARG A 97 -2.38 -4.78 -9.72
C ARG A 97 -0.93 -5.26 -9.68
N ALA A 98 0.01 -4.45 -10.18
CA ALA A 98 1.38 -4.89 -10.32
C ALA A 98 1.99 -5.39 -9.01
N PRO A 99 1.86 -4.68 -7.88
CA PRO A 99 2.42 -5.16 -6.62
C PRO A 99 1.50 -6.09 -5.83
N ALA A 100 0.29 -6.38 -6.35
CA ALA A 100 -0.70 -7.12 -5.56
C ALA A 100 -0.22 -8.51 -5.17
N PHE A 101 0.41 -9.23 -6.09
CA PHE A 101 0.93 -10.58 -5.80
C PHE A 101 1.90 -10.55 -4.62
N SER A 102 2.87 -9.65 -4.67
CA SER A 102 3.89 -9.54 -3.62
C SER A 102 3.29 -9.11 -2.28
N ALA A 103 2.36 -8.16 -2.32
CA ALA A 103 1.75 -7.63 -1.11
C ALA A 103 0.82 -8.66 -0.45
N ILE A 104 0.03 -9.38 -1.24
CA ILE A 104 -0.86 -10.40 -0.71
C ILE A 104 -0.04 -11.55 -0.12
N ALA A 105 1.03 -11.98 -0.81
CA ALA A 105 1.90 -13.02 -0.29
C ALA A 105 2.54 -12.59 1.03
N ALA A 106 3.00 -11.35 1.12
CA ALA A 106 3.59 -10.80 2.33
C ALA A 106 2.58 -10.74 3.47
N ALA A 107 1.37 -10.30 3.18
CA ALA A 107 0.30 -10.22 4.18
C ALA A 107 -0.04 -11.60 4.73
N ARG A 108 -0.12 -12.61 3.85
CA ARG A 108 -0.40 -13.98 4.29
C ARG A 108 0.70 -14.54 5.19
N ARG A 109 1.96 -14.25 4.87
CA ARG A 109 3.10 -14.72 5.68
C ARG A 109 3.13 -14.09 7.06
N THR A 110 2.63 -12.88 7.18
CA THR A 110 2.72 -12.12 8.43
C THR A 110 1.41 -12.10 9.21
N GLY A 111 0.31 -12.52 8.59
CA GLY A 111 -1.01 -12.44 9.19
C GLY A 111 -1.64 -11.04 9.13
N ALA A 112 -1.03 -10.10 8.44
CA ALA A 112 -1.56 -8.75 8.33
C ALA A 112 -2.79 -8.71 7.42
N PRO A 113 -3.84 -7.99 7.79
CA PRO A 113 -4.98 -7.77 6.90
C PRO A 113 -4.57 -6.99 5.65
N VAL A 114 -5.17 -7.33 4.52
CA VAL A 114 -4.87 -6.66 3.26
C VAL A 114 -6.15 -6.18 2.59
N VAL A 115 -6.13 -4.94 2.10
CA VAL A 115 -7.19 -4.33 1.32
C VAL A 115 -6.60 -3.98 -0.03
N THR A 116 -7.33 -4.25 -1.12
CA THR A 116 -6.87 -3.90 -2.45
C THR A 116 -7.88 -3.00 -3.13
N THR A 117 -7.38 -1.95 -3.81
CA THR A 117 -8.19 -1.11 -4.66
C THR A 117 -7.53 -1.02 -6.02
N TYR A 118 -8.29 -1.25 -7.07
CA TYR A 118 -7.79 -1.14 -8.43
C TYR A 118 -8.45 0.04 -9.11
N HIS A 119 -7.62 0.96 -9.56
CA HIS A 119 -8.07 2.13 -10.29
C HIS A 119 -7.88 1.85 -11.77
N GLY A 120 -8.92 1.40 -12.42
CA GLY A 120 -8.87 1.09 -13.83
C GLY A 120 -10.26 1.02 -14.40
N ILE A 121 -10.33 0.75 -15.70
CA ILE A 121 -11.59 0.65 -16.40
C ILE A 121 -12.17 -0.73 -16.15
N TYR A 122 -12.63 -0.98 -14.93
CA TYR A 122 -13.32 -2.20 -14.63
C TYR A 122 -14.81 -1.95 -14.67
N ALA A 123 -15.46 -2.69 -15.55
CA ALA A 123 -16.90 -2.70 -15.49
C ALA A 123 -17.30 -3.24 -14.11
N ALA A 124 -18.20 -2.53 -13.44
CA ALA A 124 -18.70 -2.98 -12.16
C ALA A 124 -19.36 -4.35 -12.24
N SER A 125 -19.77 -4.74 -13.45
CA SER A 125 -20.38 -6.03 -13.71
C SER A 125 -19.39 -7.18 -13.85
N SER A 126 -18.09 -6.91 -13.81
CA SER A 126 -17.10 -7.97 -13.90
C SER A 126 -17.28 -8.95 -12.74
N PRO A 127 -17.37 -10.27 -13.00
CA PRO A 127 -17.49 -11.26 -11.93
C PRO A 127 -16.33 -11.17 -10.94
N TRP A 128 -15.13 -10.90 -11.46
CA TRP A 128 -13.95 -10.76 -10.64
C TRP A 128 -14.09 -9.58 -9.67
N LYS A 129 -14.57 -8.46 -10.16
CA LYS A 129 -14.75 -7.27 -9.33
C LYS A 129 -15.83 -7.46 -8.28
N ARG A 130 -16.91 -8.16 -8.64
CA ARG A 130 -17.96 -8.45 -7.67
C ARG A 130 -17.47 -9.39 -6.58
N TRP A 131 -16.70 -10.41 -6.95
CA TRP A 131 -16.09 -11.30 -5.98
C TRP A 131 -15.18 -10.52 -5.03
N TYR A 132 -14.34 -9.67 -5.61
CA TYR A 132 -13.42 -8.84 -4.86
C TYR A 132 -14.16 -7.94 -3.87
N ASN A 133 -15.19 -7.24 -4.33
CA ASN A 133 -15.96 -6.36 -3.46
C ASN A 133 -16.67 -7.14 -2.35
N GLY A 134 -17.15 -8.34 -2.63
CA GLY A 134 -17.79 -9.18 -1.64
C GLY A 134 -16.83 -9.62 -0.55
N VAL A 135 -15.59 -9.92 -0.91
CA VAL A 135 -14.57 -10.34 0.06
C VAL A 135 -14.09 -9.17 0.90
N MET A 136 -14.03 -7.97 0.32
CA MET A 136 -13.48 -6.80 0.98
C MET A 136 -14.48 -6.02 1.80
N THR A 137 -15.74 -6.33 1.69
CA THR A 137 -16.76 -5.73 2.54
C THR A 137 -17.01 -6.60 3.78
#